data_4de19f0b5fa3a37d72191d7ab463af37
#
_entry.id   4de19f0b5fa3a37d72191d7ab463af37
#
_cell.length_a   1.000
_cell.length_b   1.000
_cell.length_c   1.000
_cell.angle_alpha   90.00
_cell.angle_beta   90.00
_cell.angle_gamma   90.00
#
_symmetry.space_group_name_H-M   'P 1'
#
loop_
_entity.id
_entity.type
_entity.pdbx_description
1 polymer ?
#
loop_
_entity_poly.entity_id
_entity_poly.type
_entity_poly.pdbx_seq_one_letter_code
_entity_poly.pdbx_strand_id
1 'polypeptide(L)'
;MKALIISGGGSKGAFAGGVAEYLINDCCNNYELFVGCSTGSLLLPHLALGKIDKIKQIYTSVTQDDIFSINPFKIKKTKKGFQTSINHFNSIRTFIKGCPTFGESENLRKLIKKSITPEDFKELQEQNKKVIIAVSNLTMNTIEYYNSDDCNHNDFCDWAWASCNYTPFMSMLNKNNCQYADGGFGSFIPIMCAIENGACDIDVIILENEVEIGQHPIIKNPFSLLFRTFQFMIDRNSSKDVIIGKLVGLNQKININFYYTPNQLTENPLIFDPEQMTQWWKDGYEFAKSKNPVSFCHIPNSNK
;
A
#
# COMPACT_ATOMS: atom_id res chain seq x y z
N MET A 1 17.71 -7.29 12.67
CA MET A 1 16.95 -7.64 11.44
C MET A 1 16.63 -6.36 10.67
N LYS A 2 16.87 -6.37 9.35
CA LYS A 2 16.54 -5.23 8.47
C LYS A 2 15.16 -5.42 7.86
N ALA A 3 14.34 -4.35 7.89
CA ALA A 3 12.97 -4.39 7.38
C ALA A 3 12.71 -3.36 6.28
N LEU A 4 11.85 -3.73 5.32
CA LEU A 4 11.27 -2.82 4.34
C LEU A 4 9.77 -2.69 4.61
N ILE A 5 9.32 -1.45 4.79
CA ILE A 5 7.90 -1.15 4.99
C ILE A 5 7.40 -0.33 3.80
N ILE A 6 6.24 -0.73 3.25
CA ILE A 6 5.56 0.03 2.21
C ILE A 6 4.13 0.34 2.68
N SER A 7 3.79 1.63 2.69
CA SER A 7 2.46 2.11 3.06
C SER A 7 1.39 1.73 2.03
N GLY A 8 0.13 1.97 2.37
CA GLY A 8 -0.95 2.01 1.39
C GLY A 8 -0.77 3.16 0.38
N GLY A 9 -1.53 3.13 -0.72
CA GLY A 9 -1.44 4.21 -1.70
C GLY A 9 -2.02 3.91 -3.09
N GLY A 10 -2.66 2.77 -3.32
CA GLY A 10 -3.28 2.40 -4.60
C GLY A 10 -2.29 2.50 -5.76
N SER A 11 -2.66 3.16 -6.85
CA SER A 11 -1.81 3.32 -8.04
C SER A 11 -0.47 4.02 -7.78
N LYS A 12 -0.35 4.82 -6.69
CA LYS A 12 0.91 5.43 -6.26
C LYS A 12 1.98 4.39 -5.90
N GLY A 13 1.61 3.13 -5.67
CA GLY A 13 2.53 2.02 -5.44
C GLY A 13 3.59 1.83 -6.52
N ALA A 14 3.34 2.29 -7.73
CA ALA A 14 4.37 2.32 -8.78
C ALA A 14 5.61 3.14 -8.35
N PHE A 15 5.42 4.27 -7.67
CA PHE A 15 6.53 5.06 -7.11
C PHE A 15 7.28 4.27 -6.02
N ALA A 16 6.53 3.59 -5.12
CA ALA A 16 7.15 2.75 -4.10
C ALA A 16 7.97 1.60 -4.70
N GLY A 17 7.47 0.99 -5.78
CA GLY A 17 8.21 -0.04 -6.51
C GLY A 17 9.55 0.47 -7.05
N GLY A 18 9.58 1.68 -7.61
CA GLY A 18 10.81 2.32 -8.08
C GLY A 18 11.81 2.62 -6.96
N VAL A 19 11.32 3.16 -5.83
CA VAL A 19 12.18 3.37 -4.65
C VAL A 19 12.75 2.04 -4.15
N ALA A 20 11.93 1.00 -4.01
CA ALA A 20 12.36 -0.32 -3.56
C ALA A 20 13.35 -0.99 -4.54
N GLU A 21 13.15 -0.83 -5.87
CA GLU A 21 14.09 -1.29 -6.89
C GLU A 21 15.49 -0.74 -6.64
N TYR A 22 15.62 0.57 -6.44
CA TYR A 22 16.91 1.20 -6.14
C TYR A 22 17.53 0.70 -4.82
N LEU A 23 16.72 0.62 -3.75
CA LEU A 23 17.21 0.20 -2.44
C LEU A 23 17.70 -1.25 -2.44
N ILE A 24 17.07 -2.14 -3.20
CA ILE A 24 17.43 -3.56 -3.26
C ILE A 24 18.58 -3.78 -4.23
N ASN A 25 18.49 -3.25 -5.46
CA ASN A 25 19.45 -3.57 -6.52
C ASN A 25 20.74 -2.75 -6.44
N ASP A 26 20.62 -1.44 -6.20
CA ASP A 26 21.78 -0.52 -6.25
C ASP A 26 22.42 -0.32 -4.87
N CYS A 27 21.60 -0.17 -3.81
CA CYS A 27 22.13 -0.10 -2.44
C CYS A 27 22.45 -1.48 -1.86
N CYS A 28 22.11 -2.57 -2.55
CA CYS A 28 22.34 -3.95 -2.13
C CYS A 28 21.78 -4.26 -0.72
N ASN A 29 20.65 -3.63 -0.36
CA ASN A 29 20.01 -3.87 0.91
C ASN A 29 19.39 -5.27 0.96
N ASN A 30 19.79 -6.06 1.93
CA ASN A 30 19.22 -7.38 2.19
C ASN A 30 18.19 -7.28 3.32
N TYR A 31 16.90 -7.24 2.95
CA TYR A 31 15.80 -7.21 3.90
C TYR A 31 15.39 -8.64 4.27
N GLU A 32 15.13 -8.86 5.56
CA GLU A 32 14.67 -10.13 6.13
C GLU A 32 13.16 -10.08 6.46
N LEU A 33 12.66 -8.84 6.72
CA LEU A 33 11.27 -8.59 7.06
C LEU A 33 10.66 -7.55 6.11
N PHE A 34 9.48 -7.87 5.59
CA PHE A 34 8.71 -7.03 4.69
C PHE A 34 7.33 -6.82 5.29
N VAL A 35 6.94 -5.59 5.59
CA VAL A 35 5.63 -5.30 6.19
C VAL A 35 4.88 -4.29 5.34
N GLY A 36 3.66 -4.63 4.94
CA GLY A 36 2.90 -3.80 4.02
C GLY A 36 1.43 -3.68 4.31
N CYS A 37 0.89 -2.59 3.81
CA CYS A 37 -0.53 -2.30 3.80
C CYS A 37 -0.99 -2.01 2.38
N SER A 38 -2.18 -2.47 2.00
CA SER A 38 -2.78 -2.17 0.70
C SER A 38 -1.80 -2.45 -0.45
N THR A 39 -1.44 -1.46 -1.23
CA THR A 39 -0.46 -1.56 -2.33
C THR A 39 0.89 -2.17 -1.89
N GLY A 40 1.32 -1.92 -0.64
CA GLY A 40 2.51 -2.56 -0.09
C GLY A 40 2.39 -4.07 -0.06
N SER A 41 1.21 -4.60 0.28
CA SER A 41 0.96 -6.05 0.31
C SER A 41 1.06 -6.72 -1.06
N LEU A 42 0.93 -5.95 -2.16
CA LEU A 42 1.08 -6.45 -3.53
C LEU A 42 2.54 -6.46 -4.00
N LEU A 43 3.31 -5.46 -3.59
CA LEU A 43 4.70 -5.30 -4.01
C LEU A 43 5.64 -6.23 -3.25
N LEU A 44 5.48 -6.31 -1.93
CA LEU A 44 6.44 -6.92 -1.03
C LEU A 44 6.72 -8.42 -1.27
N PRO A 45 5.75 -9.28 -1.62
CA PRO A 45 6.05 -10.69 -1.90
C PRO A 45 7.04 -10.86 -3.06
N HIS A 46 6.89 -10.05 -4.11
CA HIS A 46 7.78 -10.09 -5.27
C HIS A 46 9.14 -9.47 -4.96
N LEU A 47 9.18 -8.38 -4.18
CA LEU A 47 10.42 -7.74 -3.73
C LEU A 47 11.23 -8.66 -2.82
N ALA A 48 10.57 -9.39 -1.92
CA ALA A 48 11.19 -10.39 -1.06
C ALA A 48 11.85 -11.52 -1.86
N LEU A 49 11.24 -11.94 -2.97
CA LEU A 49 11.77 -12.94 -3.88
C LEU A 49 12.81 -12.40 -4.87
N GLY A 50 13.09 -11.09 -4.87
CA GLY A 50 13.96 -10.47 -5.87
C GLY A 50 13.37 -10.44 -7.29
N LYS A 51 12.05 -10.70 -7.43
CA LYS A 51 11.34 -10.71 -8.72
C LYS A 51 10.85 -9.31 -9.12
N ILE A 52 11.75 -8.33 -9.06
CA ILE A 52 11.45 -6.90 -9.24
C ILE A 52 10.93 -6.62 -10.64
N ASP A 53 11.57 -7.14 -11.68
CA ASP A 53 11.11 -6.94 -13.07
C ASP A 53 9.71 -7.51 -13.31
N LYS A 54 9.39 -8.66 -12.70
CA LYS A 54 8.05 -9.27 -12.76
C LYS A 54 6.99 -8.34 -12.20
N ILE A 55 7.18 -7.83 -10.98
CA ILE A 55 6.20 -6.93 -10.35
C ILE A 55 6.15 -5.56 -11.04
N LYS A 56 7.27 -5.06 -11.52
CA LYS A 56 7.35 -3.83 -12.31
C LYS A 56 6.46 -3.94 -13.55
N GLN A 57 6.64 -5.01 -14.35
CA GLN A 57 5.85 -5.24 -15.54
C GLN A 57 4.36 -5.35 -15.20
N ILE A 58 3.99 -6.14 -14.19
CA ILE A 58 2.59 -6.29 -13.77
C ILE A 58 2.04 -4.94 -13.33
N TYR A 59 2.70 -4.28 -12.37
CA TYR A 59 2.16 -3.09 -11.72
C TYR A 59 2.03 -1.91 -12.69
N THR A 60 2.96 -1.74 -13.62
CA THR A 60 2.94 -0.64 -14.61
C THR A 60 2.04 -0.92 -15.81
N SER A 61 1.49 -2.13 -15.95
CA SER A 61 0.59 -2.48 -17.06
C SER A 61 -0.88 -2.55 -16.67
N VAL A 62 -1.23 -2.58 -15.36
CA VAL A 62 -2.62 -2.74 -14.92
C VAL A 62 -3.47 -1.54 -15.28
N THR A 63 -4.68 -1.84 -15.71
CA THR A 63 -5.73 -0.88 -16.05
C THR A 63 -6.85 -0.95 -15.02
N GLN A 64 -7.84 -0.09 -15.18
CA GLN A 64 -9.03 -0.08 -14.34
C GLN A 64 -9.79 -1.43 -14.39
N ASP A 65 -9.82 -2.06 -15.56
CA ASP A 65 -10.53 -3.33 -15.78
C ASP A 65 -9.79 -4.54 -15.19
N ASP A 66 -8.48 -4.44 -14.98
CA ASP A 66 -7.70 -5.47 -14.29
C ASP A 66 -7.93 -5.46 -12.77
N ILE A 67 -8.38 -4.33 -12.24
CA ILE A 67 -8.65 -4.14 -10.81
C ILE A 67 -10.12 -4.39 -10.49
N PHE A 68 -11.04 -3.74 -11.23
CA PHE A 68 -12.45 -3.76 -10.93
C PHE A 68 -13.23 -4.74 -11.81
N SER A 69 -13.97 -5.65 -11.20
CA SER A 69 -15.02 -6.42 -11.87
C SER A 69 -16.32 -5.61 -12.01
N ILE A 70 -16.57 -4.67 -11.09
CA ILE A 70 -17.57 -3.62 -11.21
C ILE A 70 -16.91 -2.31 -10.76
N ASN A 71 -16.61 -1.44 -11.73
CA ASN A 71 -15.95 -0.16 -11.46
C ASN A 71 -16.96 0.88 -10.96
N PRO A 72 -16.81 1.41 -9.72
CA PRO A 72 -17.71 2.43 -9.17
C PRO A 72 -17.45 3.83 -9.73
N PHE A 73 -16.39 4.03 -10.52
CA PHE A 73 -15.97 5.33 -11.04
C PHE A 73 -16.28 5.49 -12.52
N LYS A 74 -16.71 6.70 -12.89
CA LYS A 74 -16.59 7.23 -14.24
C LYS A 74 -15.35 8.10 -14.30
N ILE A 75 -14.41 7.76 -15.17
CA ILE A 75 -13.11 8.41 -15.30
C ILE A 75 -13.09 9.18 -16.62
N LYS A 76 -12.70 10.45 -16.57
CA LYS A 76 -12.51 11.30 -17.74
C LYS A 76 -11.10 11.88 -17.72
N LYS A 77 -10.28 11.54 -18.72
CA LYS A 77 -8.95 12.14 -18.92
C LYS A 77 -9.14 13.60 -19.38
N THR A 78 -8.47 14.53 -18.73
CA THR A 78 -8.48 15.98 -19.04
C THR A 78 -7.05 16.48 -19.20
N LYS A 79 -6.88 17.71 -19.68
CA LYS A 79 -5.54 18.35 -19.78
C LYS A 79 -4.83 18.53 -18.43
N LYS A 80 -5.59 18.50 -17.31
CA LYS A 80 -5.07 18.66 -15.92
C LYS A 80 -4.97 17.35 -15.15
N GLY A 81 -5.15 16.19 -15.79
CA GLY A 81 -5.20 14.88 -15.14
C GLY A 81 -6.58 14.23 -15.27
N PHE A 82 -6.95 13.40 -14.30
CA PHE A 82 -8.20 12.65 -14.32
C PHE A 82 -9.28 13.33 -13.48
N GLN A 83 -10.48 13.41 -14.01
CA GLN A 83 -11.68 13.75 -13.28
C GLN A 83 -12.48 12.47 -13.00
N THR A 84 -12.89 12.27 -11.76
CA THR A 84 -13.69 11.13 -11.33
C THR A 84 -15.05 11.54 -10.82
N SER A 85 -16.04 10.72 -11.13
CA SER A 85 -17.38 10.80 -10.56
C SER A 85 -17.91 9.39 -10.32
N ILE A 86 -18.97 9.26 -9.51
CA ILE A 86 -19.59 7.95 -9.27
C ILE A 86 -20.27 7.43 -10.54
N ASN A 87 -20.11 6.13 -10.78
CA ASN A 87 -20.89 5.41 -11.77
C ASN A 87 -22.18 4.89 -11.12
N HIS A 88 -23.23 5.74 -11.14
CA HIS A 88 -24.52 5.41 -10.52
C HIS A 88 -25.10 4.08 -11.02
N PHE A 89 -24.95 3.77 -12.31
CA PHE A 89 -25.45 2.52 -12.88
C PHE A 89 -24.77 1.30 -12.25
N ASN A 90 -23.45 1.32 -12.16
CA ASN A 90 -22.70 0.23 -11.54
C ASN A 90 -22.97 0.12 -10.03
N SER A 91 -23.09 1.24 -9.32
CA SER A 91 -23.42 1.24 -7.89
C SER A 91 -24.82 0.71 -7.61
N ILE A 92 -25.80 1.04 -8.45
CA ILE A 92 -27.15 0.44 -8.36
C ILE A 92 -27.11 -1.07 -8.66
N ARG A 93 -26.32 -1.48 -9.66
CA ARG A 93 -26.15 -2.90 -10.00
C ARG A 93 -25.55 -3.71 -8.84
N THR A 94 -24.58 -3.17 -8.08
CA THR A 94 -24.06 -3.85 -6.88
C THR A 94 -25.12 -3.98 -5.80
N PHE A 95 -25.90 -2.95 -5.55
CA PHE A 95 -26.99 -3.00 -4.57
C PHE A 95 -28.10 -4.00 -4.93
N ILE A 96 -28.49 -4.09 -6.22
CA ILE A 96 -29.45 -5.09 -6.69
C ILE A 96 -28.91 -6.51 -6.48
N LYS A 97 -27.61 -6.71 -6.59
CA LYS A 97 -26.94 -8.00 -6.30
C LYS A 97 -26.77 -8.30 -4.80
N GLY A 98 -27.22 -7.39 -3.92
CA GLY A 98 -27.05 -7.52 -2.48
C GLY A 98 -25.62 -7.27 -1.98
N CYS A 99 -24.75 -6.66 -2.81
CA CYS A 99 -23.40 -6.31 -2.38
C CYS A 99 -23.42 -5.04 -1.50
N PRO A 100 -22.70 -5.02 -0.38
CA PRO A 100 -22.68 -3.86 0.53
C PRO A 100 -21.75 -2.72 0.07
N THR A 101 -21.18 -2.80 -1.14
CA THR A 101 -20.17 -1.89 -1.67
C THR A 101 -20.61 -1.24 -2.99
N PHE A 102 -20.03 -0.09 -3.34
CA PHE A 102 -20.35 0.62 -4.61
C PHE A 102 -19.71 -0.05 -5.84
N GLY A 103 -18.66 -0.82 -5.66
CA GLY A 103 -17.95 -1.55 -6.71
C GLY A 103 -17.40 -2.88 -6.22
N GLU A 104 -16.87 -3.67 -7.13
CA GLU A 104 -16.27 -4.98 -6.85
C GLU A 104 -14.89 -5.09 -7.47
N SER A 105 -13.93 -5.73 -6.76
CA SER A 105 -12.52 -5.88 -7.10
C SER A 105 -12.08 -7.34 -7.31
N GLU A 106 -12.99 -8.23 -7.75
CA GLU A 106 -12.67 -9.65 -7.98
C GLU A 106 -11.59 -9.85 -9.06
N ASN A 107 -11.45 -8.91 -10.00
CA ASN A 107 -10.39 -8.97 -11.00
C ASN A 107 -9.00 -8.80 -10.35
N LEU A 108 -8.86 -7.88 -9.39
CA LEU A 108 -7.64 -7.75 -8.58
C LEU A 108 -7.31 -9.05 -7.84
N ARG A 109 -8.31 -9.73 -7.24
CA ARG A 109 -8.11 -11.01 -6.56
C ARG A 109 -7.53 -12.08 -7.49
N LYS A 110 -8.08 -12.16 -8.72
CA LYS A 110 -7.57 -13.08 -9.74
C LYS A 110 -6.16 -12.71 -10.17
N LEU A 111 -5.87 -11.42 -10.34
CA LEU A 111 -4.55 -10.91 -10.70
C LEU A 111 -3.51 -11.26 -9.62
N ILE A 112 -3.83 -11.07 -8.34
CA ILE A 112 -2.96 -11.46 -7.22
C ILE A 112 -2.65 -12.95 -7.27
N LYS A 113 -3.66 -13.82 -7.37
CA LYS A 113 -3.47 -15.26 -7.44
C LYS A 113 -2.64 -15.72 -8.66
N LYS A 114 -2.73 -14.99 -9.76
CA LYS A 114 -1.91 -15.23 -10.96
C LYS A 114 -0.48 -14.72 -10.80
N SER A 115 -0.29 -13.61 -10.10
CA SER A 115 1.02 -12.97 -9.95
C SER A 115 1.89 -13.66 -8.89
N ILE A 116 1.31 -14.09 -7.79
CA ILE A 116 1.97 -14.87 -6.73
C ILE A 116 1.56 -16.33 -6.96
N THR A 117 2.40 -17.11 -7.64
CA THR A 117 2.11 -18.52 -7.89
C THR A 117 2.33 -19.37 -6.63
N PRO A 118 1.78 -20.61 -6.55
CA PRO A 118 2.10 -21.52 -5.45
C PRO A 118 3.60 -21.77 -5.31
N GLU A 119 4.33 -21.81 -6.44
CA GLU A 119 5.79 -21.97 -6.47
C GLU A 119 6.49 -20.73 -5.90
N ASP A 120 6.06 -19.52 -6.30
CA ASP A 120 6.56 -18.27 -5.72
C ASP A 120 6.35 -18.23 -4.20
N PHE A 121 5.18 -18.67 -3.73
CA PHE A 121 4.85 -18.66 -2.31
C PHE A 121 5.68 -19.69 -1.52
N LYS A 122 5.90 -20.87 -2.09
CA LYS A 122 6.79 -21.89 -1.50
C LYS A 122 8.23 -21.38 -1.41
N GLU A 123 8.73 -20.76 -2.50
CA GLU A 123 10.06 -20.15 -2.54
C GLU A 123 10.21 -19.06 -1.44
N LEU A 124 9.16 -18.25 -1.23
CA LEU A 124 9.14 -17.22 -0.18
C LEU A 124 9.34 -17.82 1.22
N GLN A 125 8.62 -18.91 1.52
CA GLN A 125 8.73 -19.61 2.81
C GLN A 125 10.11 -20.27 2.98
N GLU A 126 10.71 -20.80 1.92
CA GLU A 126 12.03 -21.45 1.94
C GLU A 126 13.19 -20.42 2.11
N GLN A 127 13.03 -19.17 1.67
CA GLN A 127 14.07 -18.14 1.75
C GLN A 127 14.25 -17.51 3.15
N ASN A 128 13.48 -17.93 4.15
CA ASN A 128 13.49 -17.36 5.50
C ASN A 128 13.26 -15.82 5.51
N LYS A 129 12.48 -15.31 4.56
CA LYS A 129 12.07 -13.92 4.46
C LYS A 129 10.60 -13.81 4.80
N LYS A 130 10.29 -12.99 5.80
CA LYS A 130 8.91 -12.82 6.29
C LYS A 130 8.21 -11.69 5.57
N VAL A 131 7.03 -11.96 5.04
CA VAL A 131 6.12 -10.93 4.50
C VAL A 131 4.88 -10.86 5.37
N ILE A 132 4.62 -9.68 5.95
CA ILE A 132 3.48 -9.44 6.83
C ILE A 132 2.54 -8.43 6.18
N ILE A 133 1.26 -8.76 6.15
CA ILE A 133 0.19 -7.97 5.55
C ILE A 133 -0.74 -7.45 6.64
N ALA A 134 -0.96 -6.13 6.67
CA ALA A 134 -1.94 -5.49 7.55
C ALA A 134 -3.34 -5.54 6.93
N VAL A 135 -4.35 -5.92 7.71
CA VAL A 135 -5.75 -6.01 7.30
C VAL A 135 -6.66 -5.48 8.41
N SER A 136 -7.68 -4.69 8.06
CA SER A 136 -8.67 -4.21 9.03
C SER A 136 -9.81 -5.20 9.19
N ASN A 137 -9.98 -5.76 10.40
CA ASN A 137 -11.14 -6.57 10.75
C ASN A 137 -12.28 -5.66 11.23
N LEU A 138 -13.27 -5.45 10.36
CA LEU A 138 -14.41 -4.56 10.63
C LEU A 138 -15.39 -5.16 11.65
N THR A 139 -15.45 -6.49 11.75
CA THR A 139 -16.33 -7.16 12.70
C THR A 139 -15.81 -7.04 14.13
N MET A 140 -14.52 -7.22 14.32
CA MET A 140 -13.88 -7.18 15.64
C MET A 140 -13.34 -5.78 16.00
N ASN A 141 -13.38 -4.83 15.04
CA ASN A 141 -12.81 -3.48 15.18
C ASN A 141 -11.33 -3.51 15.60
N THR A 142 -10.53 -4.34 14.92
CA THR A 142 -9.10 -4.55 15.18
C THR A 142 -8.30 -4.52 13.90
N ILE A 143 -6.98 -4.28 14.03
CA ILE A 143 -6.02 -4.52 12.95
C ILE A 143 -5.41 -5.90 13.18
N GLU A 144 -5.35 -6.68 12.12
CA GLU A 144 -4.74 -8.00 12.11
C GLU A 144 -3.57 -8.02 11.13
N TYR A 145 -2.53 -8.79 11.49
CA TYR A 145 -1.31 -8.93 10.70
C TYR A 145 -1.13 -10.39 10.32
N TYR A 146 -1.07 -10.65 9.02
CA TYR A 146 -0.96 -12.00 8.48
C TYR A 146 0.43 -12.22 7.89
N ASN A 147 1.17 -13.17 8.49
CA ASN A 147 2.52 -13.52 8.08
C ASN A 147 2.48 -14.62 7.00
N SER A 148 3.39 -14.55 6.01
CA SER A 148 3.58 -15.58 4.99
C SER A 148 3.87 -16.96 5.57
N ASP A 149 4.52 -17.03 6.74
CA ASP A 149 4.90 -18.30 7.38
C ASP A 149 3.70 -19.01 8.04
N ASP A 150 2.64 -18.26 8.40
CA ASP A 150 1.50 -18.75 9.17
C ASP A 150 0.27 -19.07 8.31
N CYS A 151 0.35 -18.89 6.99
CA CYS A 151 -0.76 -19.13 6.08
C CYS A 151 -0.37 -20.00 4.88
N ASN A 152 -1.38 -20.58 4.22
CA ASN A 152 -1.20 -21.21 2.93
C ASN A 152 -1.29 -20.16 1.80
N HIS A 153 -0.89 -20.53 0.60
CA HIS A 153 -0.89 -19.67 -0.58
C HIS A 153 -2.26 -18.99 -0.85
N ASN A 154 -3.37 -19.74 -0.78
CA ASN A 154 -4.69 -19.18 -1.06
C ASN A 154 -5.10 -18.15 -0.01
N ASP A 155 -4.85 -18.44 1.27
CA ASP A 155 -5.13 -17.53 2.37
C ASP A 155 -4.26 -16.29 2.27
N PHE A 156 -2.98 -16.41 1.96
CA PHE A 156 -2.09 -15.27 1.78
C PHE A 156 -2.56 -14.34 0.64
N CYS A 157 -2.94 -14.90 -0.51
CA CYS A 157 -3.52 -14.12 -1.61
C CYS A 157 -4.84 -13.43 -1.22
N ASP A 158 -5.68 -14.10 -0.41
CA ASP A 158 -6.92 -13.53 0.08
C ASP A 158 -6.66 -12.37 1.05
N TRP A 159 -5.65 -12.47 1.92
CA TRP A 159 -5.23 -11.39 2.83
C TRP A 159 -4.62 -10.22 2.07
N ALA A 160 -3.79 -10.47 1.05
CA ALA A 160 -3.26 -9.43 0.18
C ALA A 160 -4.39 -8.67 -0.54
N TRP A 161 -5.40 -9.40 -1.04
CA TRP A 161 -6.57 -8.80 -1.64
C TRP A 161 -7.41 -8.02 -0.64
N ALA A 162 -7.68 -8.55 0.56
CA ALA A 162 -8.42 -7.86 1.62
C ALA A 162 -7.74 -6.56 2.01
N SER A 163 -6.40 -6.58 2.17
CA SER A 163 -5.57 -5.41 2.48
C SER A 163 -5.69 -4.29 1.44
N CYS A 164 -6.04 -4.62 0.18
CA CYS A 164 -6.19 -3.64 -0.91
C CYS A 164 -7.64 -3.17 -1.11
N ASN A 165 -8.59 -3.70 -0.36
CA ASN A 165 -10.00 -3.39 -0.56
C ASN A 165 -10.44 -2.12 0.18
N TYR A 166 -10.28 -0.99 -0.50
CA TYR A 166 -10.70 0.34 -0.04
C TYR A 166 -12.22 0.45 -0.05
N THR A 167 -12.86 -0.11 0.98
CA THR A 167 -14.32 -0.07 1.15
C THR A 167 -14.79 1.36 1.45
N PRO A 168 -16.00 1.76 1.01
CA PRO A 168 -17.02 0.96 0.28
C PRO A 168 -16.86 0.98 -1.25
N PHE A 169 -15.73 1.46 -1.80
CA PHE A 169 -15.53 1.57 -3.26
C PHE A 169 -15.07 0.27 -3.91
N MET A 170 -14.49 -0.63 -3.13
CA MET A 170 -14.01 -1.95 -3.53
C MET A 170 -14.72 -3.04 -2.71
N SER A 171 -14.49 -4.29 -3.06
CA SER A 171 -15.05 -5.46 -2.36
C SER A 171 -14.66 -5.51 -0.87
N MET A 172 -15.28 -6.41 -0.14
CA MET A 172 -14.96 -6.74 1.24
C MET A 172 -14.76 -8.26 1.34
N LEU A 173 -13.71 -8.71 2.04
CA LEU A 173 -13.50 -10.12 2.26
C LEU A 173 -14.35 -10.60 3.44
N ASN A 174 -15.21 -11.61 3.19
CA ASN A 174 -15.89 -12.36 4.24
C ASN A 174 -15.12 -13.66 4.48
N LYS A 175 -14.55 -13.85 5.66
CA LYS A 175 -13.76 -15.04 6.02
C LYS A 175 -13.84 -15.28 7.52
N ASN A 176 -13.95 -16.56 7.94
CA ASN A 176 -13.99 -16.96 9.34
C ASN A 176 -15.05 -16.19 10.17
N ASN A 177 -16.24 -15.96 9.62
CA ASN A 177 -17.34 -15.18 10.23
C ASN A 177 -16.99 -13.70 10.51
N CYS A 178 -15.91 -13.19 9.94
CA CYS A 178 -15.50 -11.79 10.04
C CYS A 178 -15.49 -11.12 8.65
N GLN A 179 -15.54 -9.79 8.68
CA GLN A 179 -15.51 -8.92 7.51
C GLN A 179 -14.24 -8.10 7.53
N TYR A 180 -13.50 -8.16 6.43
CA TYR A 180 -12.18 -7.52 6.32
C TYR A 180 -12.12 -6.51 5.17
N ALA A 181 -11.38 -5.46 5.41
CA ALA A 181 -11.15 -4.35 4.48
C ALA A 181 -9.69 -3.90 4.48
N ASP A 182 -9.40 -2.83 3.73
CA ASP A 182 -8.06 -2.26 3.59
C ASP A 182 -7.39 -2.03 4.95
N GLY A 183 -6.15 -2.49 5.07
CA GLY A 183 -5.36 -2.34 6.29
C GLY A 183 -5.13 -0.89 6.68
N GLY A 184 -5.16 0.03 5.72
CA GLY A 184 -4.95 1.46 5.93
C GLY A 184 -6.00 2.17 6.77
N PHE A 185 -7.16 1.54 6.99
CA PHE A 185 -8.15 2.11 7.92
C PHE A 185 -7.66 2.08 9.37
N GLY A 186 -6.76 1.18 9.73
CA GLY A 186 -6.23 1.08 11.07
C GLY A 186 -4.71 1.24 11.21
N SER A 187 -3.92 0.77 10.23
CA SER A 187 -2.46 0.90 10.19
C SER A 187 -2.00 1.12 8.75
N PHE A 188 -1.91 2.39 8.35
CA PHE A 188 -1.54 2.77 7.00
C PHE A 188 -0.04 2.56 6.73
N ILE A 189 0.78 2.76 7.76
CA ILE A 189 2.23 2.53 7.75
C ILE A 189 2.57 1.62 8.93
N PRO A 190 2.65 0.30 8.74
CA PRO A 190 2.73 -0.66 9.86
C PRO A 190 4.14 -0.74 10.49
N ILE A 191 4.69 0.41 10.95
CA ILE A 191 6.03 0.52 11.56
C ILE A 191 6.09 -0.29 12.85
N MET A 192 5.05 -0.18 13.69
CA MET A 192 5.01 -0.88 14.97
C MET A 192 5.06 -2.39 14.80
N CYS A 193 4.34 -2.92 13.79
CA CYS A 193 4.39 -4.34 13.48
C CYS A 193 5.83 -4.81 13.14
N ALA A 194 6.60 -4.02 12.38
CA ALA A 194 7.99 -4.36 12.09
C ALA A 194 8.87 -4.32 13.35
N ILE A 195 8.70 -3.33 14.20
CA ILE A 195 9.45 -3.21 15.46
C ILE A 195 9.14 -4.40 16.40
N GLU A 196 7.87 -4.74 16.57
CA GLU A 196 7.41 -5.88 17.38
C GLU A 196 7.91 -7.23 16.86
N ASN A 197 8.18 -7.33 15.56
CA ASN A 197 8.82 -8.50 14.94
C ASN A 197 10.36 -8.43 14.96
N GLY A 198 10.96 -7.50 15.70
CA GLY A 198 12.40 -7.44 15.96
C GLY A 198 13.22 -6.67 14.92
N ALA A 199 12.60 -5.83 14.10
CA ALA A 199 13.32 -4.95 13.20
C ALA A 199 14.10 -3.86 13.97
N CYS A 200 15.35 -3.66 13.64
CA CYS A 200 16.24 -2.65 14.25
C CYS A 200 16.86 -1.67 13.24
N ASP A 201 16.71 -1.96 11.95
CA ASP A 201 17.06 -1.09 10.82
C ASP A 201 15.91 -1.15 9.81
N ILE A 202 15.22 -0.03 9.59
CA ILE A 202 13.94 -0.01 8.91
C ILE A 202 13.95 1.05 7.81
N ASP A 203 13.70 0.66 6.58
CA ASP A 203 13.40 1.56 5.47
C ASP A 203 11.89 1.62 5.26
N VAL A 204 11.30 2.82 5.31
CA VAL A 204 9.85 3.06 5.23
C VAL A 204 9.53 3.88 3.99
N ILE A 205 8.82 3.31 3.03
CA ILE A 205 8.36 4.02 1.83
C ILE A 205 6.92 4.47 2.06
N ILE A 206 6.71 5.78 2.05
CA ILE A 206 5.44 6.43 2.36
C ILE A 206 4.90 7.11 1.11
N LEU A 207 3.72 6.67 0.66
CA LEU A 207 3.07 7.17 -0.55
C LEU A 207 2.21 8.43 -0.30
N GLU A 208 2.65 9.23 0.66
CA GLU A 208 2.13 10.54 0.99
C GLU A 208 3.29 11.55 1.05
N ASN A 209 2.97 12.84 0.97
CA ASN A 209 3.98 13.89 1.12
C ASN A 209 4.34 14.07 2.59
N GLU A 210 5.59 14.40 2.89
CA GLU A 210 6.01 14.71 4.27
C GLU A 210 5.29 15.91 4.85
N VAL A 211 5.04 16.91 4.01
CA VAL A 211 4.31 18.13 4.37
C VAL A 211 3.09 18.24 3.46
N GLU A 212 1.93 18.37 4.06
CA GLU A 212 0.68 18.58 3.33
C GLU A 212 0.71 19.97 2.66
N ILE A 213 0.85 20.00 1.34
CA ILE A 213 0.96 21.25 0.58
C ILE A 213 -0.35 21.47 -0.18
N GLY A 214 -1.10 22.49 0.22
CA GLY A 214 -2.17 23.04 -0.58
C GLY A 214 -3.58 22.92 0.00
N GLN A 215 -4.49 23.65 -0.63
CA GLN A 215 -5.92 23.62 -0.36
C GLN A 215 -6.58 22.59 -1.27
N HIS A 216 -7.33 21.70 -0.69
CA HIS A 216 -8.14 20.74 -1.44
C HIS A 216 -9.34 21.43 -2.12
N PRO A 217 -9.77 20.95 -3.30
CA PRO A 217 -10.95 21.48 -3.98
C PRO A 217 -12.20 21.43 -3.10
N ILE A 218 -13.10 22.42 -3.30
CA ILE A 218 -14.38 22.48 -2.59
C ILE A 218 -15.23 21.26 -2.94
N ILE A 219 -15.76 20.59 -1.92
CA ILE A 219 -16.63 19.43 -2.04
C ILE A 219 -18.00 19.87 -2.59
N LYS A 220 -18.47 19.21 -3.65
CA LYS A 220 -19.71 19.62 -4.35
C LYS A 220 -20.84 18.58 -4.32
N ASN A 221 -20.55 17.36 -3.86
CA ASN A 221 -21.55 16.28 -3.83
C ASN A 221 -21.23 15.26 -2.73
N PRO A 222 -22.22 14.46 -2.28
CA PRO A 222 -22.05 13.49 -1.19
C PRO A 222 -20.96 12.43 -1.45
N PHE A 223 -20.75 12.01 -2.69
CA PHE A 223 -19.73 11.04 -3.04
C PHE A 223 -18.32 11.61 -2.83
N SER A 224 -18.09 12.84 -3.31
CA SER A 224 -16.82 13.54 -3.08
C SER A 224 -16.59 13.82 -1.60
N LEU A 225 -17.65 14.08 -0.82
CA LEU A 225 -17.57 14.23 0.63
C LEU A 225 -17.12 12.92 1.28
N LEU A 226 -17.78 11.79 0.96
CA LEU A 226 -17.43 10.49 1.49
C LEU A 226 -15.97 10.13 1.20
N PHE A 227 -15.55 10.25 -0.07
CA PHE A 227 -14.18 9.97 -0.48
C PHE A 227 -13.16 10.84 0.28
N ARG A 228 -13.43 12.16 0.38
CA ARG A 228 -12.55 13.08 1.11
C ARG A 228 -12.51 12.79 2.61
N THR A 229 -13.61 12.38 3.22
CA THR A 229 -13.64 12.03 4.63
C THR A 229 -12.77 10.81 4.92
N PHE A 230 -12.85 9.77 4.09
CA PHE A 230 -11.98 8.61 4.22
C PHE A 230 -10.52 8.97 3.99
N GLN A 231 -10.22 9.78 2.96
CA GLN A 231 -8.86 10.26 2.72
C GLN A 231 -8.29 10.98 3.95
N PHE A 232 -9.06 11.92 4.50
CA PHE A 232 -8.66 12.65 5.71
C PHE A 232 -8.38 11.71 6.90
N MET A 233 -9.19 10.66 7.10
CA MET A 233 -8.96 9.67 8.17
C MET A 233 -7.67 8.90 7.94
N ILE A 234 -7.40 8.47 6.72
CA ILE A 234 -6.15 7.77 6.35
C ILE A 234 -4.93 8.67 6.55
N ASP A 235 -4.99 9.93 6.10
CA ASP A 235 -3.89 10.88 6.25
C ASP A 235 -3.57 11.13 7.74
N ARG A 236 -4.60 11.19 8.60
CA ARG A 236 -4.41 11.30 10.06
C ARG A 236 -3.83 10.02 10.68
N ASN A 237 -4.23 8.84 10.21
CA ASN A 237 -3.65 7.57 10.66
C ASN A 237 -2.18 7.45 10.22
N SER A 238 -1.87 7.77 8.97
CA SER A 238 -0.50 7.84 8.45
C SER A 238 0.40 8.71 9.32
N SER A 239 -0.07 9.92 9.64
CA SER A 239 0.68 10.86 10.51
C SER A 239 0.92 10.29 11.91
N LYS A 240 -0.07 9.60 12.51
CA LYS A 240 0.07 8.94 13.81
C LYS A 240 1.06 7.79 13.75
N ASP A 241 0.98 6.92 12.72
CA ASP A 241 1.89 5.79 12.55
C ASP A 241 3.35 6.26 12.49
N VAL A 242 3.62 7.36 11.75
CA VAL A 242 4.96 7.97 11.67
C VAL A 242 5.42 8.52 13.03
N ILE A 243 4.56 9.28 13.72
CA ILE A 243 4.90 9.88 15.01
C ILE A 243 5.22 8.78 16.03
N ILE A 244 4.38 7.75 16.13
CA ILE A 244 4.58 6.64 17.06
C ILE A 244 5.85 5.89 16.69
N GLY A 245 6.06 5.56 15.39
CA GLY A 245 7.27 4.90 14.92
C GLY A 245 8.53 5.69 15.26
N LYS A 246 8.53 7.01 15.04
CA LYS A 246 9.65 7.90 15.41
C LYS A 246 9.93 7.88 16.92
N LEU A 247 8.90 8.01 17.76
CA LEU A 247 9.05 8.02 19.22
C LEU A 247 9.59 6.69 19.76
N VAL A 248 9.05 5.57 19.27
CA VAL A 248 9.49 4.24 19.69
C VAL A 248 10.89 3.95 19.16
N GLY A 249 11.17 4.32 17.89
CA GLY A 249 12.49 4.19 17.29
C GLY A 249 13.56 4.92 18.08
N LEU A 250 13.30 6.17 18.51
CA LEU A 250 14.22 6.94 19.36
C LEU A 250 14.43 6.25 20.73
N ASN A 251 13.35 5.81 21.36
CA ASN A 251 13.43 5.17 22.68
C ASN A 251 14.20 3.83 22.66
N GLN A 252 14.01 3.03 21.62
CA GLN A 252 14.63 1.72 21.46
C GLN A 252 15.94 1.74 20.64
N LYS A 253 16.38 2.91 20.19
CA LYS A 253 17.58 3.10 19.34
C LYS A 253 17.51 2.33 18.02
N ILE A 254 16.32 2.30 17.40
CA ILE A 254 16.08 1.68 16.10
C ILE A 254 16.35 2.72 15.00
N ASN A 255 17.10 2.32 13.98
CA ASN A 255 17.31 3.16 12.80
C ASN A 255 16.09 3.11 11.88
N ILE A 256 15.47 4.25 11.57
CA ILE A 256 14.31 4.33 10.67
C ILE A 256 14.54 5.41 9.62
N ASN A 257 14.62 4.99 8.37
CA ASN A 257 14.76 5.86 7.21
C ASN A 257 13.41 6.05 6.53
N PHE A 258 13.00 7.29 6.26
CA PHE A 258 11.72 7.62 5.66
C PHE A 258 11.87 8.14 4.23
N TYR A 259 11.16 7.51 3.29
CA TYR A 259 11.09 7.87 1.87
C TYR A 259 9.67 8.35 1.55
N TYR A 260 9.44 9.65 1.55
CA TYR A 260 8.17 10.27 1.21
C TYR A 260 8.08 10.58 -0.28
N THR A 261 6.87 10.67 -0.84
CA THR A 261 6.71 11.21 -2.18
C THR A 261 7.08 12.71 -2.19
N PRO A 262 7.88 13.18 -3.17
CA PRO A 262 8.31 14.58 -3.20
C PRO A 262 7.18 15.56 -3.52
N ASN A 263 6.15 15.06 -4.22
CA ASN A 263 4.96 15.81 -4.63
C ASN A 263 3.72 14.93 -4.53
N GLN A 264 2.54 15.55 -4.52
CA GLN A 264 1.28 14.83 -4.64
C GLN A 264 1.17 14.17 -6.02
N LEU A 265 1.21 12.83 -6.07
CA LEU A 265 1.20 12.08 -7.32
C LEU A 265 -0.19 12.07 -7.97
N THR A 266 -1.26 11.96 -7.19
CA THR A 266 -2.64 11.96 -7.68
C THR A 266 -3.62 12.39 -6.58
N GLU A 267 -4.78 12.91 -6.99
CA GLU A 267 -5.91 13.17 -6.07
C GLU A 267 -6.76 11.92 -5.81
N ASN A 268 -6.72 10.93 -6.71
CA ASN A 268 -7.47 9.68 -6.55
C ASN A 268 -6.58 8.46 -6.83
N PRO A 269 -6.11 7.78 -5.78
CA PRO A 269 -5.22 6.62 -5.92
C PRO A 269 -5.92 5.36 -6.46
N LEU A 270 -7.23 5.37 -6.66
CA LEU A 270 -7.98 4.26 -7.26
C LEU A 270 -8.13 4.38 -8.78
N ILE A 271 -7.37 5.28 -9.42
CA ILE A 271 -7.25 5.36 -10.87
C ILE A 271 -5.95 4.68 -11.29
N PHE A 272 -6.06 3.71 -12.17
CA PHE A 272 -4.94 2.94 -12.69
C PHE A 272 -4.72 3.27 -14.16
N ASP A 273 -3.69 4.04 -14.45
CA ASP A 273 -3.27 4.44 -15.79
C ASP A 273 -1.83 3.96 -16.03
N PRO A 274 -1.61 3.01 -16.97
CA PRO A 274 -0.30 2.41 -17.20
C PRO A 274 0.80 3.41 -17.55
N GLU A 275 0.49 4.45 -18.34
CA GLU A 275 1.46 5.48 -18.73
C GLU A 275 1.95 6.26 -17.50
N GLN A 276 1.02 6.68 -16.65
CA GLN A 276 1.32 7.41 -15.42
C GLN A 276 2.07 6.54 -14.42
N MET A 277 1.65 5.29 -14.22
CA MET A 277 2.32 4.37 -13.29
C MET A 277 3.72 4.00 -13.77
N THR A 278 3.93 3.85 -15.08
CA THR A 278 5.28 3.65 -15.64
C THR A 278 6.19 4.84 -15.35
N GLN A 279 5.67 6.06 -15.48
CA GLN A 279 6.45 7.25 -15.15
C GLN A 279 6.75 7.33 -13.65
N TRP A 280 5.77 7.08 -12.78
CA TRP A 280 5.99 7.08 -11.32
C TRP A 280 6.99 6.03 -10.86
N TRP A 281 7.07 4.87 -11.51
CA TRP A 281 8.11 3.88 -11.19
C TRP A 281 9.51 4.44 -11.45
N LYS A 282 9.70 5.10 -12.60
CA LYS A 282 10.98 5.76 -12.93
C LYS A 282 11.28 6.91 -11.95
N ASP A 283 10.27 7.72 -11.66
CA ASP A 283 10.41 8.85 -10.73
C ASP A 283 10.81 8.38 -9.33
N GLY A 284 10.23 7.26 -8.85
CA GLY A 284 10.57 6.65 -7.57
C GLY A 284 12.02 6.17 -7.52
N TYR A 285 12.48 5.51 -8.58
CA TYR A 285 13.88 5.07 -8.70
C TYR A 285 14.85 6.24 -8.68
N GLU A 286 14.64 7.28 -9.51
CA GLU A 286 15.49 8.46 -9.58
C GLU A 286 15.44 9.28 -8.28
N PHE A 287 14.28 9.35 -7.65
CA PHE A 287 14.13 9.98 -6.33
C PHE A 287 15.00 9.29 -5.27
N ALA A 288 14.95 7.96 -5.15
CA ALA A 288 15.75 7.21 -4.19
C ALA A 288 17.25 7.37 -4.46
N LYS A 289 17.64 7.38 -5.74
CA LYS A 289 19.01 7.63 -6.18
C LYS A 289 19.51 9.03 -5.83
N SER A 290 18.65 10.03 -5.88
CA SER A 290 19.02 11.44 -5.63
C SER A 290 19.06 11.81 -4.16
N LYS A 291 18.43 11.06 -3.29
CA LYS A 291 18.30 11.39 -1.86
C LYS A 291 19.10 10.45 -0.98
N ASN A 292 19.89 11.06 -0.09
CA ASN A 292 20.28 10.36 1.13
C ASN A 292 19.00 10.19 1.98
N PRO A 293 18.69 8.97 2.44
CA PRO A 293 17.54 8.77 3.31
C PRO A 293 17.68 9.65 4.55
N VAL A 294 16.60 10.28 4.99
CA VAL A 294 16.59 11.01 6.25
C VAL A 294 16.65 9.99 7.37
N SER A 295 17.83 9.74 7.90
CA SER A 295 18.03 8.85 9.04
C SER A 295 17.67 9.58 10.34
N PHE A 296 16.81 8.99 11.16
CA PHE A 296 16.37 9.54 12.44
C PHE A 296 17.37 9.31 13.58
N CYS A 297 18.42 8.49 13.38
CA CYS A 297 19.38 8.10 14.42
C CYS A 297 20.65 8.96 14.52
N HIS A 298 20.71 10.13 13.90
CA HIS A 298 21.78 11.09 14.21
C HIS A 298 21.33 12.04 15.32
N ILE A 299 21.36 11.56 16.57
CA ILE A 299 21.62 12.46 17.71
C ILE A 299 23.10 12.79 17.59
N PRO A 300 23.52 14.05 17.35
CA PRO A 300 24.90 14.42 17.48
C PRO A 300 25.34 14.06 18.90
N ASN A 301 26.38 13.24 19.03
CA ASN A 301 27.03 13.06 20.32
C ASN A 301 27.41 14.46 20.84
N SER A 302 26.60 14.99 21.74
CA SER A 302 26.98 16.13 22.57
C SER A 302 27.98 15.62 23.61
N ASN A 303 29.17 15.31 23.13
CA ASN A 303 30.36 15.29 23.98
C ASN A 303 30.99 16.68 23.88
N LYS A 304 30.63 17.57 24.80
CA LYS A 304 31.59 18.42 25.52
C LYS A 304 30.90 19.01 26.72
#